data_024e446663fba47dd8e01108dc191bd6
#
_entry.id   024e446663fba47dd8e01108dc191bd6
#
_cell.length_a   1.000
_cell.length_b   1.000
_cell.length_c   1.000
_cell.angle_alpha   90.00
_cell.angle_beta   90.00
_cell.angle_gamma   90.00
#
_symmetry.space_group_name_H-M   'P 1'
#
loop_
_entity.id
_entity.type
_entity.pdbx_description
1 polymer ?
#
loop_
_entity_poly.entity_id
_entity_poly.type
_entity_poly.pdbx_seq_one_letter_code
_entity_poly.pdbx_strand_id
1 'polypeptide(L)'
;MKRTIIFLLVFISGVISANAQLNPVNWTFTSKKIADKTYEIHLTATMQSGWHLFSQVQPEDAVANPTEFKINSNPLVTLNGKIKEIGNMEKFHDAKLDISANQYANKVDFVQLVKLKNNVKTSITGSVEYQTCDDKKCLPPKTITFSIPVK
;
A
#
# COMPACT_ATOMS: atom_id res chain seq x y z
N MET A 1 -21.02 67.17 18.59
CA MET A 1 -21.61 66.10 17.80
C MET A 1 -20.48 65.17 17.33
N LYS A 2 -20.19 64.12 18.09
CA LYS A 2 -19.11 63.15 17.77
C LYS A 2 -19.73 62.00 17.03
N ARG A 3 -19.40 61.79 15.74
CA ARG A 3 -19.78 60.64 14.93
C ARG A 3 -18.85 59.50 15.25
N THR A 4 -19.35 58.52 15.95
CA THR A 4 -18.68 57.23 16.23
C THR A 4 -18.88 56.30 15.04
N ILE A 5 -17.82 56.04 14.26
CA ILE A 5 -17.80 55.08 13.17
C ILE A 5 -17.49 53.70 13.80
N ILE A 6 -18.50 52.84 13.84
CA ILE A 6 -18.33 51.43 14.25
C ILE A 6 -17.84 50.64 13.03
N PHE A 7 -16.56 50.28 13.05
CA PHE A 7 -16.02 49.31 12.09
C PHE A 7 -16.50 47.88 12.48
N LEU A 8 -17.47 47.39 11.73
CA LEU A 8 -17.91 45.98 11.82
C LEU A 8 -16.88 45.13 11.09
N LEU A 9 -15.95 44.55 11.85
CA LEU A 9 -15.00 43.59 11.36
C LEU A 9 -15.73 42.24 11.17
N VAL A 10 -16.17 41.96 9.93
CA VAL A 10 -16.72 40.67 9.55
C VAL A 10 -15.55 39.69 9.46
N PHE A 11 -15.39 38.86 10.50
CA PHE A 11 -14.48 37.74 10.51
C PHE A 11 -15.08 36.63 9.63
N ILE A 12 -14.69 36.61 8.35
CA ILE A 12 -15.00 35.49 7.45
C ILE A 12 -14.12 34.30 7.87
N SER A 13 -14.64 33.48 8.76
CA SER A 13 -14.04 32.18 9.10
C SER A 13 -14.17 31.25 7.87
N GLY A 14 -13.15 31.26 7.04
CA GLY A 14 -13.04 30.28 5.96
C GLY A 14 -12.96 28.87 6.55
N VAL A 15 -14.03 28.12 6.47
CA VAL A 15 -14.04 26.68 6.78
C VAL A 15 -13.22 25.99 5.71
N ILE A 16 -11.93 25.81 5.98
CA ILE A 16 -11.06 24.96 5.16
C ILE A 16 -11.55 23.52 5.40
N SER A 17 -12.40 23.02 4.52
CA SER A 17 -12.74 21.60 4.48
C SER A 17 -11.46 20.81 4.17
N ALA A 18 -10.75 20.36 5.20
CA ALA A 18 -9.67 19.40 5.05
C ALA A 18 -10.31 18.11 4.52
N ASN A 19 -10.24 17.89 3.21
CA ASN A 19 -10.53 16.60 2.63
C ASN A 19 -9.43 15.65 3.15
N ALA A 20 -9.70 15.01 4.28
CA ALA A 20 -8.88 13.89 4.74
C ALA A 20 -8.95 12.83 3.64
N GLN A 21 -7.86 12.66 2.89
CA GLN A 21 -7.78 11.64 1.87
C GLN A 21 -8.05 10.29 2.55
N LEU A 22 -9.12 9.65 2.14
CA LEU A 22 -9.46 8.31 2.62
C LEU A 22 -8.29 7.38 2.33
N ASN A 23 -7.66 6.85 3.37
CA ASN A 23 -6.53 5.94 3.27
C ASN A 23 -6.86 4.65 4.02
N PRO A 24 -7.63 3.74 3.40
CA PRO A 24 -8.13 2.55 4.07
C PRO A 24 -7.07 1.45 4.24
N VAL A 25 -5.86 1.64 3.70
CA VAL A 25 -4.76 0.67 3.80
C VAL A 25 -3.60 1.28 4.57
N ASN A 26 -3.18 0.59 5.63
CA ASN A 26 -1.96 0.89 6.35
C ASN A 26 -0.86 -0.11 5.96
N TRP A 27 0.29 0.41 5.50
CA TRP A 27 1.43 -0.41 5.15
C TRP A 27 2.48 -0.40 6.25
N THR A 28 3.03 -1.58 6.54
CA THR A 28 4.17 -1.78 7.45
C THR A 28 5.28 -2.51 6.71
N PHE A 29 6.49 -2.01 6.82
CA PHE A 29 7.67 -2.54 6.13
C PHE A 29 8.72 -2.97 7.13
N THR A 30 9.06 -4.27 7.12
CA THR A 30 10.03 -4.83 8.07
C THR A 30 10.96 -5.83 7.40
N SER A 31 12.09 -6.13 8.06
CA SER A 31 13.00 -7.22 7.67
C SER A 31 13.18 -8.20 8.82
N LYS A 32 13.26 -9.47 8.51
CA LYS A 32 13.51 -10.56 9.45
C LYS A 32 14.69 -11.39 8.96
N LYS A 33 15.74 -11.50 9.76
CA LYS A 33 16.84 -12.41 9.46
C LYS A 33 16.41 -13.86 9.69
N ILE A 34 16.57 -14.71 8.70
CA ILE A 34 16.20 -16.14 8.77
C ILE A 34 17.40 -17.07 8.70
N ALA A 35 18.52 -16.61 8.11
CA ALA A 35 19.78 -17.35 8.07
C ALA A 35 20.96 -16.38 7.91
N ASP A 36 22.19 -16.89 7.82
CA ASP A 36 23.34 -16.04 7.52
C ASP A 36 23.12 -15.30 6.19
N LYS A 37 23.25 -13.96 6.23
CA LYS A 37 23.05 -13.03 5.09
C LYS A 37 21.67 -13.17 4.39
N THR A 38 20.73 -13.90 4.97
CA THR A 38 19.43 -14.17 4.35
C THR A 38 18.31 -13.58 5.17
N TYR A 39 17.43 -12.80 4.49
CA TYR A 39 16.34 -12.06 5.13
C TYR A 39 15.04 -12.24 4.38
N GLU A 40 13.95 -12.27 5.11
CA GLU A 40 12.61 -12.02 4.62
C GLU A 40 12.31 -10.52 4.75
N ILE A 41 11.87 -9.93 3.65
CA ILE A 41 11.37 -8.57 3.59
C ILE A 41 9.85 -8.66 3.58
N HIS A 42 9.24 -8.13 4.62
CA HIS A 42 7.80 -8.13 4.81
C HIS A 42 7.22 -6.77 4.44
N LEU A 43 6.31 -6.74 3.47
CA LEU A 43 5.55 -5.58 3.04
C LEU A 43 4.09 -5.89 3.37
N THR A 44 3.67 -5.52 4.57
CA THR A 44 2.37 -5.93 5.12
C THR A 44 1.34 -4.83 4.91
N ALA A 45 0.26 -5.14 4.24
CA ALA A 45 -0.92 -4.29 4.11
C ALA A 45 -1.99 -4.72 5.12
N THR A 46 -2.53 -3.75 5.85
CA THR A 46 -3.68 -3.94 6.74
C THR A 46 -4.79 -3.01 6.27
N MET A 47 -5.93 -3.59 5.91
CA MET A 47 -7.09 -2.88 5.39
C MET A 47 -8.09 -2.58 6.52
N GLN A 48 -8.76 -1.43 6.42
CA GLN A 48 -9.95 -1.14 7.23
C GLN A 48 -11.09 -2.09 6.86
N SER A 49 -12.00 -2.33 7.80
CA SER A 49 -13.18 -3.18 7.56
C SER A 49 -13.98 -2.73 6.34
N GLY A 50 -14.37 -3.67 5.49
CA GLY A 50 -15.11 -3.43 4.24
C GLY A 50 -14.25 -2.96 3.07
N TRP A 51 -12.90 -2.87 3.23
CA TRP A 51 -11.98 -2.55 2.14
C TRP A 51 -11.17 -3.75 1.74
N HIS A 52 -10.90 -3.85 0.43
CA HIS A 52 -10.15 -4.92 -0.19
C HIS A 52 -8.92 -4.37 -0.90
N LEU A 53 -7.84 -5.14 -0.87
CA LEU A 53 -6.61 -4.92 -1.64
C LEU A 53 -6.46 -6.06 -2.66
N PHE A 54 -6.03 -5.74 -3.87
CA PHE A 54 -5.93 -6.74 -4.94
C PHE A 54 -4.60 -7.47 -4.93
N SER A 55 -4.64 -8.77 -5.27
CA SER A 55 -3.46 -9.62 -5.46
C SER A 55 -2.57 -9.11 -6.61
N GLN A 56 -1.29 -9.49 -6.61
CA GLN A 56 -0.37 -9.28 -7.75
C GLN A 56 -0.81 -10.05 -9.00
N VAL A 57 -1.60 -11.10 -8.82
CA VAL A 57 -2.07 -11.95 -9.91
C VAL A 57 -3.59 -11.85 -10.00
N GLN A 58 -4.05 -11.24 -11.07
CA GLN A 58 -5.47 -11.04 -11.35
C GLN A 58 -5.94 -11.97 -12.49
N PRO A 59 -7.23 -12.38 -12.49
CA PRO A 59 -7.84 -13.04 -13.65
C PRO A 59 -7.89 -12.09 -14.86
N GLU A 60 -8.09 -12.67 -16.06
CA GLU A 60 -8.09 -11.92 -17.32
C GLU A 60 -9.25 -10.91 -17.43
N ASP A 61 -10.37 -11.20 -16.78
CA ASP A 61 -11.58 -10.38 -16.71
C ASP A 61 -11.55 -9.34 -15.54
N ALA A 62 -10.43 -9.23 -14.83
CA ALA A 62 -10.30 -8.28 -13.74
C ALA A 62 -10.27 -6.83 -14.25
N VAL A 63 -11.07 -5.97 -13.61
CA VAL A 63 -11.08 -4.52 -13.87
C VAL A 63 -10.14 -3.78 -12.92
N ALA A 64 -9.91 -4.35 -11.74
CA ALA A 64 -9.06 -3.75 -10.72
C ALA A 64 -7.57 -3.92 -11.02
N ASN A 65 -6.79 -2.87 -10.76
CA ASN A 65 -5.34 -2.93 -10.93
C ASN A 65 -4.70 -3.86 -9.89
N PRO A 66 -3.79 -4.74 -10.29
CA PRO A 66 -3.02 -5.58 -9.37
C PRO A 66 -2.15 -4.73 -8.44
N THR A 67 -1.76 -5.32 -7.31
CA THR A 67 -0.69 -4.76 -6.48
C THR A 67 0.65 -5.04 -7.15
N GLU A 68 1.44 -3.99 -7.41
CA GLU A 68 2.73 -4.09 -8.08
C GLU A 68 3.86 -3.56 -7.20
N PHE A 69 4.96 -4.30 -7.14
CA PHE A 69 6.16 -3.91 -6.42
C PHE A 69 7.31 -3.62 -7.39
N LYS A 70 7.98 -2.49 -7.18
CA LYS A 70 9.24 -2.14 -7.85
C LYS A 70 10.33 -2.04 -6.80
N ILE A 71 11.22 -3.06 -6.74
CA ILE A 71 12.38 -3.05 -5.85
C ILE A 71 13.56 -2.45 -6.62
N ASN A 72 14.16 -1.42 -6.06
CA ASN A 72 15.32 -0.77 -6.68
C ASN A 72 16.55 -1.69 -6.67
N SER A 73 17.32 -1.64 -7.73
CA SER A 73 18.58 -2.37 -7.81
C SER A 73 19.52 -1.97 -6.69
N ASN A 74 20.10 -2.97 -6.02
CA ASN A 74 21.10 -2.77 -4.98
C ASN A 74 22.26 -3.77 -5.23
N PRO A 75 23.48 -3.29 -5.51
CA PRO A 75 24.62 -4.17 -5.85
C PRO A 75 25.02 -5.11 -4.69
N LEU A 76 24.62 -4.81 -3.45
CA LEU A 76 24.92 -5.61 -2.25
C LEU A 76 23.88 -6.71 -1.98
N VAL A 77 22.78 -6.74 -2.75
CA VAL A 77 21.63 -7.59 -2.50
C VAL A 77 21.29 -8.42 -3.74
N THR A 78 20.90 -9.66 -3.51
CA THR A 78 20.29 -10.52 -4.52
C THR A 78 18.86 -10.84 -4.10
N LEU A 79 17.89 -10.56 -4.96
CA LEU A 79 16.51 -11.01 -4.78
C LEU A 79 16.43 -12.50 -5.11
N ASN A 80 15.77 -13.27 -4.26
CA ASN A 80 15.61 -14.71 -4.43
C ASN A 80 14.13 -15.06 -4.65
N GLY A 81 13.81 -15.46 -5.87
CA GLY A 81 12.44 -15.77 -6.29
C GLY A 81 11.53 -14.54 -6.43
N LYS A 82 10.24 -14.81 -6.61
CA LYS A 82 9.18 -13.79 -6.69
C LYS A 82 8.65 -13.45 -5.30
N ILE A 83 8.05 -12.29 -5.16
CA ILE A 83 7.30 -11.91 -3.95
C ILE A 83 6.13 -12.88 -3.75
N LYS A 84 6.05 -13.46 -2.56
CA LYS A 84 4.97 -14.36 -2.16
C LYS A 84 3.90 -13.59 -1.40
N GLU A 85 2.65 -13.96 -1.60
CA GLU A 85 1.51 -13.43 -0.85
C GLU A 85 1.13 -14.41 0.26
N ILE A 86 1.04 -13.92 1.49
CA ILE A 86 0.64 -14.68 2.67
C ILE A 86 -0.58 -14.00 3.27
N GLY A 87 -1.73 -14.63 3.14
CA GLY A 87 -3.02 -14.09 3.58
C GLY A 87 -4.16 -14.99 3.13
N ASN A 88 -5.37 -14.64 3.55
CA ASN A 88 -6.58 -15.32 3.09
C ASN A 88 -7.08 -14.63 1.81
N MET A 89 -6.68 -15.18 0.66
CA MET A 89 -7.11 -14.66 -0.64
C MET A 89 -8.56 -15.05 -0.92
N GLU A 90 -9.35 -14.08 -1.29
CA GLU A 90 -10.74 -14.23 -1.70
C GLU A 90 -10.83 -14.10 -3.23
N LYS A 91 -11.54 -15.03 -3.85
CA LYS A 91 -11.91 -14.96 -5.27
C LYS A 91 -13.28 -14.35 -5.37
N PHE A 92 -13.33 -13.09 -5.77
CA PHE A 92 -14.58 -12.37 -6.01
C PHE A 92 -15.04 -12.57 -7.45
N HIS A 93 -16.35 -12.70 -7.65
CA HIS A 93 -16.98 -12.69 -8.95
C HIS A 93 -18.34 -12.00 -8.89
N ASP A 94 -18.52 -10.96 -9.73
CA ASP A 94 -19.82 -10.30 -9.93
C ASP A 94 -20.44 -10.83 -11.21
N ALA A 95 -21.45 -11.69 -11.06
CA ALA A 95 -22.15 -12.33 -12.19
C ALA A 95 -22.97 -11.36 -13.04
N LYS A 96 -23.28 -10.13 -12.56
CA LYS A 96 -24.03 -9.13 -13.35
C LYS A 96 -23.12 -8.35 -14.28
N LEU A 97 -21.91 -8.09 -13.85
CA LEU A 97 -20.91 -7.34 -14.61
C LEU A 97 -19.91 -8.26 -15.32
N ASP A 98 -19.97 -9.57 -15.03
CA ASP A 98 -19.02 -10.58 -15.51
C ASP A 98 -17.55 -10.20 -15.26
N ILE A 99 -17.27 -9.76 -14.04
CA ILE A 99 -15.93 -9.37 -13.61
C ILE A 99 -15.50 -10.21 -12.41
N SER A 100 -14.21 -10.54 -12.38
CA SER A 100 -13.60 -11.27 -11.29
C SER A 100 -12.43 -10.51 -10.68
N ALA A 101 -12.08 -10.85 -9.45
CA ALA A 101 -10.90 -10.33 -8.79
C ALA A 101 -10.33 -11.31 -7.76
N ASN A 102 -9.02 -11.37 -7.66
CA ASN A 102 -8.30 -11.95 -6.54
C ASN A 102 -7.98 -10.84 -5.54
N GLN A 103 -8.54 -10.92 -4.34
CA GLN A 103 -8.45 -9.83 -3.36
C GLN A 103 -8.18 -10.34 -1.95
N TYR A 104 -7.77 -9.43 -1.09
CA TYR A 104 -7.57 -9.66 0.33
C TYR A 104 -8.40 -8.66 1.13
N ALA A 105 -9.10 -9.16 2.17
CA ALA A 105 -9.66 -8.37 3.24
C ALA A 105 -8.75 -8.43 4.47
N ASN A 106 -8.89 -7.48 5.38
CA ASN A 106 -8.19 -7.37 6.65
C ASN A 106 -6.67 -7.24 6.53
N LYS A 107 -5.95 -8.28 6.09
CA LYS A 107 -4.48 -8.28 6.07
C LYS A 107 -3.91 -9.22 5.02
N VAL A 108 -2.85 -8.76 4.36
CA VAL A 108 -1.97 -9.59 3.53
C VAL A 108 -0.52 -9.18 3.76
N ASP A 109 0.38 -10.14 3.75
CA ASP A 109 1.83 -9.95 3.86
C ASP A 109 2.50 -10.40 2.56
N PHE A 110 3.16 -9.46 1.89
CA PHE A 110 3.95 -9.73 0.69
C PHE A 110 5.40 -9.93 1.12
N VAL A 111 5.93 -11.11 0.86
CA VAL A 111 7.23 -11.52 1.36
C VAL A 111 8.22 -11.74 0.23
N GLN A 112 9.29 -10.94 0.22
CA GLN A 112 10.43 -11.10 -0.67
C GLN A 112 11.63 -11.66 0.09
N LEU A 113 12.16 -12.78 -0.39
CA LEU A 113 13.40 -13.34 0.11
C LEU A 113 14.59 -12.61 -0.52
N VAL A 114 15.54 -12.17 0.31
CA VAL A 114 16.74 -11.48 -0.14
C VAL A 114 17.99 -12.07 0.50
N LYS A 115 19.11 -12.02 -0.22
CA LYS A 115 20.42 -12.44 0.26
C LYS A 115 21.44 -11.31 0.12
N LEU A 116 22.13 -10.97 1.21
CA LEU A 116 23.26 -10.04 1.18
C LEU A 116 24.50 -10.73 0.61
N LYS A 117 25.22 -10.05 -0.28
CA LYS A 117 26.51 -10.56 -0.81
C LYS A 117 27.61 -10.54 0.26
N ASN A 118 27.56 -9.53 1.13
CA ASN A 118 28.54 -9.32 2.21
C ASN A 118 27.82 -9.00 3.53
N ASN A 119 28.53 -9.11 4.66
CA ASN A 119 28.04 -8.72 5.99
C ASN A 119 28.11 -7.19 6.16
N VAL A 120 27.32 -6.46 5.40
CA VAL A 120 27.25 -4.99 5.43
C VAL A 120 25.82 -4.54 5.73
N LYS A 121 25.71 -3.41 6.39
CA LYS A 121 24.40 -2.76 6.57
C LYS A 121 23.99 -2.09 5.26
N THR A 122 22.78 -2.33 4.82
CA THR A 122 22.19 -1.68 3.66
C THR A 122 20.68 -1.56 3.82
N SER A 123 20.00 -1.01 2.84
CA SER A 123 18.52 -0.94 2.82
C SER A 123 17.97 -1.48 1.50
N ILE A 124 16.84 -2.15 1.60
CA ILE A 124 16.02 -2.50 0.44
C ILE A 124 15.05 -1.36 0.21
N THR A 125 15.15 -0.70 -0.93
CA THR A 125 14.27 0.42 -1.29
C THR A 125 13.42 0.07 -2.49
N GLY A 126 12.27 0.72 -2.60
CA GLY A 126 11.37 0.49 -3.71
C GLY A 126 10.05 1.24 -3.56
N SER A 127 9.08 0.83 -4.34
CA SER A 127 7.70 1.32 -4.28
C SER A 127 6.71 0.18 -4.41
N VAL A 128 5.52 0.41 -3.89
CA VAL A 128 4.34 -0.40 -4.16
C VAL A 128 3.26 0.49 -4.75
N GLU A 129 2.71 0.08 -5.87
CA GLU A 129 1.49 0.63 -6.45
C GLU A 129 0.35 -0.34 -6.17
N TYR A 130 -0.78 0.19 -5.70
CA TYR A 130 -1.92 -0.60 -5.31
C TYR A 130 -3.23 0.16 -5.50
N GLN A 131 -4.30 -0.58 -5.69
CA GLN A 131 -5.66 -0.07 -5.71
C GLN A 131 -6.50 -0.72 -4.61
N THR A 132 -7.45 0.01 -4.05
CA THR A 132 -8.38 -0.49 -3.04
C THR A 132 -9.79 -0.15 -3.40
N CYS A 133 -10.71 -1.09 -3.14
CA CYS A 133 -12.14 -0.91 -3.32
C CYS A 133 -12.89 -1.30 -2.06
N ASP A 134 -14.04 -0.69 -1.84
CA ASP A 134 -15.11 -1.22 -1.00
C ASP A 134 -16.23 -1.76 -1.89
N ASP A 135 -17.34 -2.19 -1.31
CA ASP A 135 -18.50 -2.75 -2.05
C ASP A 135 -19.21 -1.73 -2.97
N LYS A 136 -18.81 -0.46 -2.92
CA LYS A 136 -19.48 0.63 -3.63
C LYS A 136 -18.59 1.37 -4.60
N LYS A 137 -17.29 1.46 -4.31
CA LYS A 137 -16.35 2.27 -5.10
C LYS A 137 -14.92 1.79 -4.97
N CYS A 138 -14.14 2.07 -6.01
CA CYS A 138 -12.68 1.96 -5.99
C CYS A 138 -12.04 3.34 -5.82
N LEU A 139 -10.99 3.41 -5.03
CA LEU A 139 -10.12 4.58 -5.00
C LEU A 139 -9.16 4.57 -6.19
N PRO A 140 -8.67 5.73 -6.62
CA PRO A 140 -7.60 5.78 -7.60
C PRO A 140 -6.37 4.99 -7.13
N PRO A 141 -5.61 4.38 -8.05
CA PRO A 141 -4.34 3.72 -7.71
C PRO A 141 -3.41 4.67 -6.96
N LYS A 142 -2.71 4.13 -5.97
CA LYS A 142 -1.80 4.89 -5.12
C LYS A 142 -0.43 4.23 -5.10
N THR A 143 0.61 5.03 -5.25
CA THR A 143 2.01 4.59 -5.11
C THR A 143 2.59 5.12 -3.81
N ILE A 144 3.21 4.25 -3.03
CA ILE A 144 4.01 4.62 -1.86
C ILE A 144 5.41 4.04 -1.98
N THR A 145 6.39 4.71 -1.38
CA THR A 145 7.79 4.25 -1.34
C THR A 145 8.13 3.63 0.00
N PHE A 146 9.11 2.74 0.00
CA PHE A 146 9.62 2.12 1.21
C PHE A 146 11.15 2.08 1.24
N SER A 147 11.69 2.01 2.46
CA SER A 147 13.12 1.78 2.73
C SER A 147 13.25 0.91 3.96
N ILE A 148 13.73 -0.31 3.78
CA ILE A 148 13.77 -1.36 4.81
C ILE A 148 15.23 -1.69 5.11
N PRO A 149 15.74 -1.38 6.32
CA PRO A 149 17.12 -1.70 6.69
C PRO A 149 17.31 -3.20 6.84
N VAL A 150 18.46 -3.69 6.38
CA VAL A 150 18.97 -5.07 6.55
C VAL A 150 20.41 -5.06 7.04
N LYS A 151 20.75 -5.94 7.99
CA LYS A 151 22.07 -5.95 8.66
C LYS A 151 22.44 -7.32 9.25
#